data_c249ab382b42cbda9fa595010e3f91b5
#
_entry.id   c249ab382b42cbda9fa595010e3f91b5
#
_cell.length_a   1.000
_cell.length_b   1.000
_cell.length_c   1.000
_cell.angle_alpha   90.00
_cell.angle_beta   90.00
_cell.angle_gamma   90.00
#
_symmetry.space_group_name_H-M   'P 1'
#
loop_
_entity.id
_entity.type
_entity.pdbx_description
1 polymer ?
#
loop_
_entity_poly.entity_id
_entity_poly.type
_entity_poly.pdbx_seq_one_letter_code
_entity_poly.pdbx_strand_id
1 'polypeptide(L)'
;KGRNVVLDKSYGAPRITKDGVTVAKEIELKDKFENMGAQMVREVATRTSDLAGDGTTTATVLAQAIVRQGHKAVAAGMNPMDLKRGIELAVETVVAELKKRSRSVSNNKEIAQVGTIAANGDREVGDFLAKAMEKVGKEGVITVEEAKSLESELDIVEGMQFDRGYASPYFITNAEKMTVELEDPHILIHEKKLSGLQPLLPLLEA
;
A
#
# COMPACT_ATOMS: atom_id res chain seq x y z
N LYS A 1 16.19 -0.73 -1.70
CA LYS A 1 16.02 -0.69 -0.23
C LYS A 1 17.34 -0.45 0.46
N GLY A 2 17.31 0.25 1.62
CA GLY A 2 18.48 0.56 2.42
C GLY A 2 18.98 -0.60 3.28
N ARG A 3 19.89 -0.28 4.20
CA ARG A 3 20.36 -1.20 5.25
C ARG A 3 19.32 -1.31 6.36
N ASN A 4 19.44 -2.33 7.19
CA ASN A 4 18.66 -2.45 8.42
C ASN A 4 18.86 -1.22 9.31
N VAL A 5 17.76 -0.68 9.79
CA VAL A 5 17.70 0.38 10.79
C VAL A 5 17.07 -0.19 12.05
N VAL A 6 17.64 0.12 13.19
CA VAL A 6 17.07 -0.23 14.49
C VAL A 6 16.28 0.98 14.98
N LEU A 7 14.99 0.78 15.17
CA LEU A 7 14.08 1.79 15.70
C LEU A 7 13.83 1.49 17.17
N ASP A 8 14.10 2.47 18.02
CA ASP A 8 13.76 2.41 19.43
C ASP A 8 12.25 2.50 19.62
N LYS A 9 11.72 1.75 20.57
CA LYS A 9 10.32 1.82 20.94
C LYS A 9 10.22 2.19 22.40
N SER A 10 9.30 3.07 22.73
CA SER A 10 8.99 3.45 24.12
C SER A 10 8.51 2.26 24.94
N TYR A 11 8.07 1.18 24.31
CA TYR A 11 7.61 -0.05 24.95
C TYR A 11 7.94 -1.27 24.08
N GLY A 12 8.56 -2.29 24.66
CA GLY A 12 8.93 -3.54 24.01
C GLY A 12 10.32 -3.54 23.38
N ALA A 13 10.62 -4.57 22.59
CA ALA A 13 11.90 -4.71 21.92
C ALA A 13 12.07 -3.73 20.76
N PRO A 14 13.30 -3.25 20.47
CA PRO A 14 13.58 -2.43 19.30
C PRO A 14 13.13 -3.11 18.00
N ARG A 15 12.59 -2.34 17.07
CA ARG A 15 12.17 -2.85 15.76
C ARG A 15 13.31 -2.72 14.74
N ILE A 16 13.66 -3.82 14.10
CA ILE A 16 14.64 -3.82 12.99
C ILE A 16 13.84 -3.80 11.68
N THR A 17 14.13 -2.83 10.82
CA THR A 17 13.44 -2.69 9.53
C THR A 17 14.35 -2.15 8.45
N LYS A 18 14.04 -2.45 7.19
CA LYS A 18 14.63 -1.86 5.98
C LYS A 18 13.63 -0.98 5.23
N ASP A 19 12.40 -0.94 5.69
CA ASP A 19 11.34 -0.22 5.01
C ASP A 19 11.43 1.28 5.23
N GLY A 20 11.54 2.03 4.12
CA GLY A 20 11.76 3.47 4.16
C GLY A 20 10.59 4.25 4.75
N VAL A 21 9.35 3.84 4.53
CA VAL A 21 8.18 4.54 5.11
C VAL A 21 8.11 4.32 6.62
N THR A 22 8.42 3.12 7.09
CA THR A 22 8.45 2.82 8.53
C THR A 22 9.53 3.65 9.22
N VAL A 23 10.73 3.75 8.63
CA VAL A 23 11.81 4.60 9.15
C VAL A 23 11.39 6.07 9.14
N ALA A 24 10.83 6.56 8.03
CA ALA A 24 10.43 7.97 7.91
C ALA A 24 9.36 8.37 8.93
N LYS A 25 8.46 7.47 9.29
CA LYS A 25 7.39 7.72 10.29
C LYS A 25 7.94 7.91 11.71
N GLU A 26 9.06 7.29 12.03
CA GLU A 26 9.69 7.36 13.37
C GLU A 26 10.65 8.55 13.54
N ILE A 27 10.95 9.27 12.45
CA ILE A 27 11.85 10.42 12.53
C ILE A 27 11.12 11.64 13.12
N GLU A 28 11.58 12.08 14.27
CA GLU A 28 11.13 13.28 14.94
C GLU A 28 12.35 14.12 15.36
N LEU A 29 12.37 15.39 14.93
CA LEU A 29 13.48 16.32 15.18
C LEU A 29 13.08 17.32 16.25
N LYS A 30 14.05 17.73 17.09
CA LYS A 30 13.83 18.67 18.19
C LYS A 30 13.49 20.08 17.69
N ASP A 31 14.15 20.52 16.63
CA ASP A 31 13.86 21.82 16.02
C ASP A 31 12.57 21.76 15.22
N LYS A 32 11.67 22.71 15.46
CA LYS A 32 10.34 22.75 14.85
C LYS A 32 10.40 22.90 13.32
N PHE A 33 11.33 23.71 12.81
CA PHE A 33 11.45 23.96 11.37
C PHE A 33 12.09 22.77 10.66
N GLU A 34 13.12 22.18 11.25
CA GLU A 34 13.71 20.94 10.74
C GLU A 34 12.67 19.80 10.75
N ASN A 35 11.86 19.71 11.80
CA ASN A 35 10.80 18.70 11.90
C ASN A 35 9.71 18.90 10.83
N MET A 36 9.37 20.12 10.44
CA MET A 36 8.48 20.37 9.30
C MET A 36 9.06 19.80 8.00
N GLY A 37 10.36 19.95 7.77
CA GLY A 37 11.05 19.31 6.64
C GLY A 37 10.98 17.78 6.69
N ALA A 38 11.20 17.19 7.86
CA ALA A 38 11.07 15.76 8.07
C ALA A 38 9.65 15.25 7.79
N GLN A 39 8.62 16.01 8.18
CA GLN A 39 7.22 15.67 7.87
C GLN A 39 6.92 15.70 6.38
N MET A 40 7.48 16.65 5.61
CA MET A 40 7.34 16.67 4.15
C MET A 40 7.98 15.44 3.50
N VAL A 41 9.14 15.02 3.98
CA VAL A 41 9.79 13.78 3.50
C VAL A 41 8.99 12.54 3.88
N ARG A 42 8.40 12.51 5.08
CA ARG A 42 7.47 11.47 5.51
C ARG A 42 6.29 11.35 4.57
N GLU A 43 5.71 12.46 4.14
CA GLU A 43 4.60 12.49 3.19
C GLU A 43 4.99 11.86 1.84
N VAL A 44 6.19 12.15 1.31
CA VAL A 44 6.71 11.52 0.09
C VAL A 44 6.78 10.01 0.23
N ALA A 45 7.34 9.52 1.34
CA ALA A 45 7.44 8.08 1.60
C ALA A 45 6.06 7.42 1.74
N THR A 46 5.13 8.07 2.45
CA THR A 46 3.77 7.56 2.67
C THR A 46 3.01 7.45 1.35
N ARG A 47 2.96 8.51 0.54
CA ARG A 47 2.30 8.48 -0.77
C ARG A 47 2.88 7.43 -1.71
N THR A 48 4.20 7.25 -1.69
CA THR A 48 4.84 6.20 -2.49
C THR A 48 4.41 4.81 -2.02
N SER A 49 4.33 4.59 -0.71
CA SER A 49 3.85 3.33 -0.13
C SER A 49 2.40 3.06 -0.51
N ASP A 50 1.52 4.06 -0.41
CA ASP A 50 0.09 3.91 -0.69
C ASP A 50 -0.19 3.63 -2.17
N LEU A 51 0.58 4.23 -3.08
CA LEU A 51 0.37 4.09 -4.52
C LEU A 51 1.07 2.85 -5.14
N ALA A 52 2.25 2.49 -4.64
CA ALA A 52 3.09 1.47 -5.24
C ALA A 52 3.51 0.34 -4.30
N GLY A 53 3.37 0.51 -2.99
CA GLY A 53 3.77 -0.48 -1.98
C GLY A 53 5.29 -0.68 -1.85
N ASP A 54 6.10 -0.16 -2.76
CA ASP A 54 7.56 -0.27 -2.77
C ASP A 54 8.21 1.00 -3.31
N GLY A 55 9.54 1.10 -3.19
CA GLY A 55 10.31 2.24 -3.69
C GLY A 55 10.34 3.45 -2.76
N THR A 56 9.89 3.34 -1.53
CA THR A 56 9.82 4.43 -0.55
C THR A 56 11.17 5.08 -0.26
N THR A 57 12.22 4.27 -0.10
CA THR A 57 13.60 4.75 0.07
C THR A 57 14.10 5.49 -1.17
N THR A 58 13.84 4.97 -2.36
CA THR A 58 14.22 5.61 -3.64
C THR A 58 13.53 6.96 -3.80
N ALA A 59 12.23 7.03 -3.53
CA ALA A 59 11.45 8.27 -3.59
C ALA A 59 12.00 9.33 -2.62
N THR A 60 12.36 8.93 -1.40
CA THR A 60 12.96 9.81 -0.39
C THR A 60 14.31 10.37 -0.85
N VAL A 61 15.17 9.53 -1.42
CA VAL A 61 16.49 9.95 -1.95
C VAL A 61 16.32 10.91 -3.13
N LEU A 62 15.38 10.62 -4.03
CA LEU A 62 15.07 11.50 -5.17
C LEU A 62 14.53 12.84 -4.69
N ALA A 63 13.60 12.86 -3.75
CA ALA A 63 13.08 14.09 -3.15
C ALA A 63 14.19 14.94 -2.54
N GLN A 64 15.10 14.34 -1.75
CA GLN A 64 16.27 15.02 -1.21
C GLN A 64 17.14 15.64 -2.32
N ALA A 65 17.42 14.86 -3.37
CA ALA A 65 18.26 15.34 -4.48
C ALA A 65 17.61 16.54 -5.21
N ILE A 66 16.31 16.45 -5.49
CA ILE A 66 15.54 17.51 -6.16
C ILE A 66 15.54 18.77 -5.29
N VAL A 67 15.21 18.67 -4.00
CA VAL A 67 15.20 19.80 -3.08
C VAL A 67 16.59 20.44 -2.95
N ARG A 68 17.64 19.62 -2.79
CA ARG A 68 19.02 20.11 -2.65
C ARG A 68 19.50 20.86 -3.89
N GLN A 69 19.19 20.38 -5.09
CA GLN A 69 19.58 21.07 -6.32
C GLN A 69 18.69 22.29 -6.59
N GLY A 70 17.38 22.16 -6.35
CA GLY A 70 16.43 23.25 -6.49
C GLY A 70 16.75 24.42 -5.57
N HIS A 71 17.10 24.14 -4.32
CA HIS A 71 17.52 25.18 -3.36
C HIS A 71 18.76 25.96 -3.85
N LYS A 72 19.74 25.29 -4.43
CA LYS A 72 20.91 25.98 -5.00
C LYS A 72 20.52 26.91 -6.14
N ALA A 73 19.59 26.48 -7.00
CA ALA A 73 19.13 27.29 -8.13
C ALA A 73 18.36 28.54 -7.66
N VAL A 74 17.48 28.37 -6.65
CA VAL A 74 16.74 29.48 -6.05
C VAL A 74 17.68 30.46 -5.33
N ALA A 75 18.67 29.94 -4.58
CA ALA A 75 19.68 30.76 -3.92
C ALA A 75 20.55 31.56 -4.92
N ALA A 76 20.73 31.05 -6.15
CA ALA A 76 21.39 31.72 -7.24
C ALA A 76 20.48 32.72 -8.01
N GLY A 77 19.25 32.97 -7.53
CA GLY A 77 18.32 33.98 -8.07
C GLY A 77 17.32 33.44 -9.10
N MET A 78 17.23 32.12 -9.29
CA MET A 78 16.20 31.51 -10.15
C MET A 78 14.81 31.69 -9.53
N ASN A 79 13.80 31.99 -10.36
CA ASN A 79 12.42 32.07 -9.90
C ASN A 79 11.91 30.67 -9.48
N PRO A 80 11.44 30.48 -8.23
CA PRO A 80 10.96 29.20 -7.75
C PRO A 80 9.78 28.61 -8.55
N MET A 81 8.91 29.46 -9.09
CA MET A 81 7.76 29.02 -9.88
C MET A 81 8.17 28.51 -11.26
N ASP A 82 9.18 29.10 -11.87
CA ASP A 82 9.72 28.62 -13.14
C ASP A 82 10.48 27.31 -12.94
N LEU A 83 11.21 27.19 -11.83
CA LEU A 83 11.84 25.92 -11.43
C LEU A 83 10.80 24.82 -11.24
N LYS A 84 9.69 25.12 -10.56
CA LYS A 84 8.58 24.17 -10.38
C LYS A 84 8.02 23.69 -11.71
N ARG A 85 7.74 24.59 -12.65
CA ARG A 85 7.26 24.26 -14.01
C ARG A 85 8.23 23.36 -14.75
N GLY A 86 9.54 23.65 -14.65
CA GLY A 86 10.58 22.81 -15.23
C GLY A 86 10.62 21.40 -14.63
N ILE A 87 10.46 21.27 -13.31
CA ILE A 87 10.39 19.97 -12.63
C ILE A 87 9.14 19.18 -13.09
N GLU A 88 7.98 19.83 -13.17
CA GLU A 88 6.73 19.21 -13.61
C GLU A 88 6.87 18.65 -15.04
N LEU A 89 7.40 19.45 -15.98
CA LEU A 89 7.64 19.01 -17.35
C LEU A 89 8.64 17.85 -17.45
N ALA A 90 9.69 17.88 -16.64
CA ALA A 90 10.65 16.79 -16.54
C ALA A 90 10.00 15.51 -16.01
N VAL A 91 9.16 15.60 -14.98
CA VAL A 91 8.41 14.46 -14.41
C VAL A 91 7.48 13.85 -15.45
N GLU A 92 6.70 14.66 -16.17
CA GLU A 92 5.81 14.19 -17.25
C GLU A 92 6.59 13.40 -18.31
N THR A 93 7.72 13.95 -18.76
CA THR A 93 8.57 13.33 -19.76
C THR A 93 9.14 11.99 -19.27
N VAL A 94 9.68 11.96 -18.06
CA VAL A 94 10.26 10.75 -17.45
C VAL A 94 9.19 9.68 -17.24
N VAL A 95 8.02 10.05 -16.72
CA VAL A 95 6.91 9.10 -16.49
C VAL A 95 6.41 8.51 -17.80
N ALA A 96 6.27 9.34 -18.86
CA ALA A 96 5.89 8.86 -20.20
C ALA A 96 6.91 7.84 -20.74
N GLU A 97 8.19 8.10 -20.59
CA GLU A 97 9.25 7.18 -21.04
C GLU A 97 9.30 5.89 -20.20
N LEU A 98 9.11 5.98 -18.88
CA LEU A 98 9.01 4.81 -18.01
C LEU A 98 7.82 3.91 -18.39
N LYS A 99 6.67 4.49 -18.71
CA LYS A 99 5.50 3.74 -19.19
C LYS A 99 5.78 2.98 -20.49
N LYS A 100 6.52 3.58 -21.44
CA LYS A 100 6.93 2.89 -22.68
C LYS A 100 7.88 1.72 -22.42
N ARG A 101 8.75 1.82 -21.42
CA ARG A 101 9.72 0.78 -21.06
C ARG A 101 9.17 -0.29 -20.15
N SER A 102 8.05 -0.04 -19.49
CA SER A 102 7.43 -1.01 -18.60
C SER A 102 6.89 -2.21 -19.37
N ARG A 103 7.00 -3.39 -18.79
CA ARG A 103 6.44 -4.64 -19.30
C ARG A 103 5.42 -5.18 -18.31
N SER A 104 4.32 -5.70 -18.82
CA SER A 104 3.34 -6.40 -18.02
C SER A 104 3.91 -7.73 -17.53
N VAL A 105 3.66 -8.05 -16.27
CA VAL A 105 3.99 -9.36 -15.69
C VAL A 105 2.96 -10.38 -16.18
N SER A 106 3.43 -11.48 -16.77
CA SER A 106 2.56 -12.44 -17.46
C SER A 106 2.58 -13.85 -16.88
N ASN A 107 3.61 -14.23 -16.13
CA ASN A 107 3.76 -15.59 -15.61
C ASN A 107 4.23 -15.61 -14.15
N ASN A 108 4.04 -16.76 -13.49
CA ASN A 108 4.37 -16.94 -12.06
C ASN A 108 5.86 -16.72 -11.75
N LYS A 109 6.74 -17.04 -12.69
CA LYS A 109 8.18 -16.80 -12.49
C LYS A 109 8.50 -15.31 -12.43
N GLU A 110 7.88 -14.49 -13.27
CA GLU A 110 8.03 -13.04 -13.21
C GLU A 110 7.41 -12.46 -11.94
N ILE A 111 6.26 -13.01 -11.49
CA ILE A 111 5.65 -12.64 -10.20
C ILE A 111 6.61 -12.92 -9.05
N ALA A 112 7.21 -14.13 -9.01
CA ALA A 112 8.21 -14.48 -8.00
C ALA A 112 9.42 -13.56 -8.03
N GLN A 113 9.89 -13.17 -9.22
CA GLN A 113 11.02 -12.22 -9.35
C GLN A 113 10.68 -10.84 -8.81
N VAL A 114 9.49 -10.31 -9.12
CA VAL A 114 9.01 -9.02 -8.58
C VAL A 114 8.84 -9.10 -7.07
N GLY A 115 8.23 -10.18 -6.57
CA GLY A 115 8.09 -10.44 -5.13
C GLY A 115 9.44 -10.52 -4.42
N THR A 116 10.41 -11.20 -5.00
CA THR A 116 11.78 -11.29 -4.48
C THR A 116 12.44 -9.91 -4.38
N ILE A 117 12.28 -9.07 -5.40
CA ILE A 117 12.82 -7.69 -5.39
C ILE A 117 12.12 -6.87 -4.29
N ALA A 118 10.80 -6.95 -4.20
CA ALA A 118 10.02 -6.27 -3.17
C ALA A 118 10.40 -6.73 -1.76
N ALA A 119 10.67 -8.02 -1.58
CA ALA A 119 11.17 -8.62 -0.33
C ALA A 119 12.69 -8.39 -0.09
N ASN A 120 13.34 -7.51 -0.87
CA ASN A 120 14.76 -7.18 -0.74
C ASN A 120 15.73 -8.35 -0.98
N GLY A 121 15.41 -9.20 -1.95
CA GLY A 121 16.23 -10.33 -2.37
C GLY A 121 15.84 -11.67 -1.74
N ASP A 122 14.82 -11.70 -0.91
CA ASP A 122 14.31 -12.92 -0.30
C ASP A 122 13.47 -13.70 -1.33
N ARG A 123 14.04 -14.81 -1.79
CA ARG A 123 13.40 -15.68 -2.80
C ARG A 123 12.24 -16.48 -2.23
N GLU A 124 12.33 -16.88 -0.98
CA GLU A 124 11.30 -17.66 -0.33
C GLU A 124 9.98 -16.86 -0.26
N VAL A 125 10.06 -15.60 0.17
CA VAL A 125 8.92 -14.67 0.15
C VAL A 125 8.40 -14.45 -1.27
N GLY A 126 9.28 -14.32 -2.26
CA GLY A 126 8.89 -14.17 -3.66
C GLY A 126 8.11 -15.38 -4.19
N ASP A 127 8.57 -16.58 -3.87
CA ASP A 127 7.92 -17.84 -4.25
C ASP A 127 6.57 -18.03 -3.53
N PHE A 128 6.47 -17.65 -2.24
CA PHE A 128 5.21 -17.64 -1.51
C PHE A 128 4.18 -16.71 -2.15
N LEU A 129 4.58 -15.50 -2.50
CA LEU A 129 3.70 -14.54 -3.19
C LEU A 129 3.25 -15.04 -4.55
N ALA A 130 4.12 -15.67 -5.32
CA ALA A 130 3.77 -16.26 -6.61
C ALA A 130 2.76 -17.41 -6.46
N LYS A 131 2.94 -18.30 -5.47
CA LYS A 131 1.98 -19.37 -5.15
C LYS A 131 0.63 -18.80 -4.70
N ALA A 132 0.64 -17.76 -3.85
CA ALA A 132 -0.59 -17.10 -3.43
C ALA A 132 -1.33 -16.51 -4.63
N MET A 133 -0.63 -15.77 -5.50
CA MET A 133 -1.19 -15.16 -6.70
C MET A 133 -1.73 -16.19 -7.70
N GLU A 134 -1.09 -17.35 -7.81
CA GLU A 134 -1.57 -18.46 -8.65
C GLU A 134 -2.93 -18.99 -8.18
N LYS A 135 -3.14 -19.01 -6.87
CA LYS A 135 -4.38 -19.51 -6.26
C LYS A 135 -5.52 -18.50 -6.28
N VAL A 136 -5.23 -17.25 -5.91
CA VAL A 136 -6.27 -16.20 -5.81
C VAL A 136 -6.50 -15.45 -7.12
N GLY A 137 -5.59 -15.59 -8.10
CA GLY A 137 -5.67 -14.87 -9.36
C GLY A 137 -5.23 -13.40 -9.26
N LYS A 138 -5.27 -12.71 -10.40
CA LYS A 138 -4.80 -11.31 -10.50
C LYS A 138 -5.66 -10.31 -9.73
N GLU A 139 -6.92 -10.62 -9.53
CA GLU A 139 -7.89 -9.79 -8.81
C GLU A 139 -8.00 -10.15 -7.33
N GLY A 140 -7.25 -11.18 -6.89
CA GLY A 140 -7.27 -11.63 -5.51
C GLY A 140 -6.54 -10.68 -4.57
N VAL A 141 -6.98 -10.64 -3.32
CA VAL A 141 -6.36 -9.85 -2.26
C VAL A 141 -5.41 -10.76 -1.48
N ILE A 142 -4.17 -10.29 -1.31
CA ILE A 142 -3.15 -10.96 -0.49
C ILE A 142 -2.86 -10.08 0.71
N THR A 143 -3.07 -10.60 1.91
CA THR A 143 -2.70 -9.96 3.18
C THR A 143 -1.52 -10.69 3.80
N VAL A 144 -0.69 -9.97 4.55
CA VAL A 144 0.44 -10.53 5.27
C VAL A 144 0.23 -10.23 6.75
N GLU A 145 0.17 -11.27 7.55
CA GLU A 145 -0.01 -11.19 9.00
C GLU A 145 1.15 -11.89 9.71
N GLU A 146 1.37 -11.54 10.97
CA GLU A 146 2.37 -12.19 11.80
C GLU A 146 1.85 -13.56 12.23
N ALA A 147 2.54 -14.63 11.81
CA ALA A 147 2.17 -16.00 12.18
C ALA A 147 2.41 -16.25 13.67
N LYS A 148 1.62 -17.15 14.25
CA LYS A 148 1.82 -17.65 15.62
C LYS A 148 2.86 -18.78 15.67
N SER A 149 3.14 -19.40 14.52
CA SER A 149 4.15 -20.45 14.30
C SER A 149 5.50 -19.86 13.92
N LEU A 150 6.55 -20.68 13.98
CA LEU A 150 7.91 -20.32 13.52
C LEU A 150 8.04 -20.42 11.99
N GLU A 151 7.14 -21.12 11.33
CA GLU A 151 7.14 -21.35 9.90
C GLU A 151 6.15 -20.42 9.20
N SER A 152 6.48 -20.01 7.97
CA SER A 152 5.58 -19.25 7.14
C SER A 152 4.48 -20.16 6.57
N GLU A 153 3.24 -19.81 6.75
CA GLU A 153 2.08 -20.54 6.27
C GLU A 153 1.32 -19.73 5.21
N LEU A 154 0.69 -20.43 4.28
CA LEU A 154 -0.16 -19.80 3.26
C LEU A 154 -1.58 -20.33 3.44
N ASP A 155 -2.43 -19.48 4.01
CA ASP A 155 -3.87 -19.75 4.11
C ASP A 155 -4.60 -19.14 2.93
N ILE A 156 -5.48 -19.93 2.33
CA ILE A 156 -6.28 -19.54 1.17
C ILE A 156 -7.74 -19.59 1.56
N VAL A 157 -8.40 -18.47 1.42
CA VAL A 157 -9.85 -18.34 1.64
C VAL A 157 -10.51 -18.12 0.28
N GLU A 158 -11.43 -18.99 -0.09
CA GLU A 158 -12.25 -18.80 -1.27
C GLU A 158 -13.33 -17.77 -0.96
N GLY A 159 -13.37 -16.70 -1.76
CA GLY A 159 -14.28 -15.59 -1.54
C GLY A 159 -13.59 -14.35 -0.95
N MET A 160 -14.35 -13.51 -0.29
CA MET A 160 -13.88 -12.27 0.33
C MET A 160 -14.37 -12.20 1.78
N GLN A 161 -13.44 -11.92 2.70
CA GLN A 161 -13.77 -11.70 4.11
C GLN A 161 -13.86 -10.21 4.40
N PHE A 162 -14.94 -9.80 5.06
CA PHE A 162 -15.17 -8.44 5.51
C PHE A 162 -15.11 -8.35 7.04
N ASP A 163 -14.57 -7.27 7.57
CA ASP A 163 -14.50 -7.04 9.02
C ASP A 163 -15.87 -6.77 9.66
N ARG A 164 -16.87 -6.43 8.85
CA ARG A 164 -18.24 -6.15 9.32
C ARG A 164 -19.18 -7.19 8.78
N GLY A 165 -19.94 -7.80 9.69
CA GLY A 165 -21.00 -8.73 9.39
C GLY A 165 -22.36 -8.04 9.18
N TYR A 166 -23.43 -8.71 9.59
CA TYR A 166 -24.81 -8.21 9.47
C TYR A 166 -25.03 -6.90 10.24
N ALA A 167 -25.86 -6.03 9.69
CA ALA A 167 -26.14 -4.71 10.27
C ALA A 167 -27.07 -4.75 11.49
N SER A 168 -27.82 -5.84 11.68
CA SER A 168 -28.76 -6.01 12.79
C SER A 168 -28.92 -7.49 13.17
N PRO A 169 -29.08 -7.81 14.47
CA PRO A 169 -29.38 -9.16 14.92
C PRO A 169 -30.66 -9.79 14.32
N TYR A 170 -31.57 -8.97 13.78
CA TYR A 170 -32.76 -9.46 13.09
C TYR A 170 -32.46 -10.20 11.79
N PHE A 171 -31.25 -10.06 11.23
CA PHE A 171 -30.84 -10.78 10.00
C PHE A 171 -30.27 -12.17 10.28
N ILE A 172 -30.18 -12.59 11.55
CA ILE A 172 -29.63 -13.90 11.92
C ILE A 172 -30.53 -15.01 11.37
N THR A 173 -29.92 -15.93 10.61
CA THR A 173 -30.60 -17.12 10.06
C THR A 173 -30.42 -18.34 10.97
N ASN A 174 -29.32 -18.38 11.74
CA ASN A 174 -29.04 -19.44 12.71
C ASN A 174 -28.85 -18.82 14.11
N ALA A 175 -29.88 -18.96 14.96
CA ALA A 175 -29.90 -18.38 16.30
C ALA A 175 -28.92 -19.04 17.29
N GLU A 176 -28.61 -20.33 17.11
CA GLU A 176 -27.68 -21.06 18.01
C GLU A 176 -26.23 -20.60 17.78
N LYS A 177 -25.83 -20.43 16.52
CA LYS A 177 -24.47 -19.99 16.14
C LYS A 177 -24.33 -18.48 16.01
N MET A 178 -25.44 -17.73 16.07
CA MET A 178 -25.48 -16.27 15.83
C MET A 178 -24.87 -15.90 14.47
N THR A 179 -25.16 -16.69 13.43
CA THR A 179 -24.64 -16.51 12.07
C THR A 179 -25.76 -16.22 11.08
N VAL A 180 -25.38 -15.58 9.97
CA VAL A 180 -26.20 -15.43 8.76
C VAL A 180 -25.57 -16.27 7.67
N GLU A 181 -26.27 -17.29 7.20
CA GLU A 181 -25.86 -18.13 6.08
C GLU A 181 -26.92 -17.99 4.98
N LEU A 182 -26.47 -17.62 3.78
CA LEU A 182 -27.32 -17.45 2.60
C LEU A 182 -26.72 -18.29 1.46
N GLU A 183 -27.52 -19.14 0.85
CA GLU A 183 -27.12 -19.95 -0.31
C GLU A 183 -27.46 -19.19 -1.59
N ASP A 184 -26.50 -19.08 -2.50
CA ASP A 184 -26.62 -18.39 -3.81
C ASP A 184 -27.32 -17.01 -3.75
N PRO A 185 -26.90 -16.09 -2.83
CA PRO A 185 -27.56 -14.83 -2.67
C PRO A 185 -27.27 -13.88 -3.83
N HIS A 186 -28.27 -13.10 -4.23
CA HIS A 186 -28.04 -11.94 -5.09
C HIS A 186 -27.42 -10.82 -4.28
N ILE A 187 -26.27 -10.31 -4.73
CA ILE A 187 -25.51 -9.27 -4.03
C ILE A 187 -25.70 -7.93 -4.70
N LEU A 188 -26.29 -6.96 -3.97
CA LEU A 188 -26.38 -5.56 -4.39
C LEU A 188 -25.20 -4.77 -3.83
N ILE A 189 -24.38 -4.22 -4.71
CA ILE A 189 -23.28 -3.30 -4.33
C ILE A 189 -23.77 -1.86 -4.51
N HIS A 190 -23.74 -1.06 -3.44
CA HIS A 190 -24.21 0.31 -3.46
C HIS A 190 -23.34 1.21 -2.58
N GLU A 191 -22.87 2.33 -3.12
CA GLU A 191 -21.94 3.24 -2.41
C GLU A 191 -22.60 4.07 -1.31
N LYS A 192 -23.90 4.41 -1.48
CA LYS A 192 -24.60 5.33 -0.58
C LYS A 192 -25.41 4.54 0.44
N LYS A 193 -25.59 5.13 1.62
CA LYS A 193 -26.47 4.56 2.64
C LYS A 193 -27.90 4.47 2.11
N LEU A 194 -28.48 3.27 2.14
CA LEU A 194 -29.87 3.01 1.83
C LEU A 194 -30.68 3.21 3.12
N SER A 195 -31.46 4.28 3.20
CA SER A 195 -32.25 4.64 4.39
C SER A 195 -33.75 4.45 4.23
N GLY A 196 -34.21 3.96 3.08
CA GLY A 196 -35.62 3.74 2.79
C GLY A 196 -35.82 2.61 1.81
N LEU A 197 -37.03 2.03 1.82
CA LEU A 197 -37.45 0.94 0.94
C LEU A 197 -37.76 1.40 -0.50
N GLN A 198 -38.25 2.60 -0.67
CA GLN A 198 -38.71 3.15 -1.96
C GLN A 198 -37.68 3.05 -3.10
N PRO A 199 -36.39 3.39 -2.89
CA PRO A 199 -35.39 3.25 -3.94
C PRO A 199 -35.04 1.79 -4.29
N LEU A 200 -35.40 0.84 -3.41
CA LEU A 200 -35.14 -0.60 -3.62
C LEU A 200 -36.31 -1.32 -4.29
N LEU A 201 -37.49 -0.76 -4.28
CA LEU A 201 -38.69 -1.41 -4.83
C LEU A 201 -38.52 -1.88 -6.28
N PRO A 202 -37.98 -1.10 -7.22
CA PRO A 202 -37.78 -1.56 -8.59
C PRO A 202 -36.83 -2.75 -8.73
N LEU A 203 -35.87 -2.88 -7.80
CA LEU A 203 -34.93 -4.00 -7.78
C LEU A 203 -35.55 -5.25 -7.16
N LEU A 204 -36.46 -5.07 -6.18
CA LEU A 204 -37.12 -6.18 -5.50
C LEU A 204 -38.28 -6.75 -6.34
N GLU A 205 -38.80 -5.97 -7.30
CA GLU A 205 -39.86 -6.36 -8.22
C GLU A 205 -39.33 -7.00 -9.52
N ALA A 206 -38.01 -6.87 -9.80
CA ALA A 206 -37.34 -7.42 -10.98
C ALA A 206 -36.82 -8.83 -10.74
#